data_e3f46963cd8677e1cb435788dd241764
#
_entry.id   e3f46963cd8677e1cb435788dd241764
#
_cell.length_a   1.000
_cell.length_b   1.000
_cell.length_c   1.000
_cell.angle_alpha   90.00
_cell.angle_beta   90.00
_cell.angle_gamma   90.00
#
_symmetry.space_group_name_H-M   'P 1'
#
loop_
_entity.id
_entity.type
_entity.pdbx_description
1 polymer ?
#
loop_
_entity_poly.entity_id
_entity_poly.type
_entity_poly.pdbx_seq_one_letter_code
_entity_poly.pdbx_strand_id
1 'polypeptide(L)'
;MAAALFLGLGFSSAALAQVQALPIVKAVVSTSSPQATQPAQRPKPLPLPALVDAQGSAPVLDEQGKCLATAVYFESMGESLEGQLAVAEVVINRAESGQYPSNWCAVVKQKAQFSFVRDGRFPSIATGSEAWRKAKAIAVIAANNMADAVPSDVLWYHADYVSPSWGKRLSKVEKIGAHIFYRA
;
A
#
# COMPACT_ATOMS: atom_id res chain seq x y z
N MET A 1 -71.15 20.55 -6.44
CA MET A 1 -71.99 21.77 -6.52
C MET A 1 -71.11 22.87 -7.08
N ALA A 2 -71.62 23.44 -8.21
CA ALA A 2 -71.43 24.78 -8.84
C ALA A 2 -69.94 25.16 -9.08
N ALA A 3 -69.36 25.14 -10.31
CA ALA A 3 -69.69 25.95 -11.46
C ALA A 3 -69.52 27.47 -11.26
N ALA A 4 -68.49 28.01 -11.91
CA ALA A 4 -68.61 29.34 -12.55
C ALA A 4 -67.50 29.55 -13.59
N LEU A 5 -67.94 29.64 -14.83
CA LEU A 5 -67.30 30.07 -16.05
C LEU A 5 -67.20 31.60 -16.03
N PHE A 6 -66.11 32.23 -16.48
CA PHE A 6 -66.09 33.54 -17.03
C PHE A 6 -65.19 33.64 -18.26
N LEU A 7 -65.84 33.86 -19.41
CA LEU A 7 -65.23 34.31 -20.66
C LEU A 7 -64.93 35.83 -20.54
N GLY A 8 -63.81 36.23 -21.07
CA GLY A 8 -63.50 37.65 -21.31
C GLY A 8 -62.68 37.81 -22.60
N LEU A 9 -63.33 38.31 -23.60
CA LEU A 9 -62.83 38.61 -24.93
C LEU A 9 -61.99 39.90 -24.94
N GLY A 10 -60.95 39.88 -25.79
CA GLY A 10 -60.72 41.05 -26.65
C GLY A 10 -59.52 41.94 -26.31
N PHE A 11 -58.57 42.03 -27.15
CA PHE A 11 -58.27 43.12 -28.09
C PHE A 11 -56.88 42.93 -28.69
N SER A 12 -56.84 42.78 -30.00
CA SER A 12 -55.66 42.90 -30.85
C SER A 12 -55.11 44.32 -30.81
N SER A 13 -53.79 44.40 -30.60
CA SER A 13 -53.04 45.58 -30.99
C SER A 13 -51.74 45.14 -31.68
N ALA A 14 -51.74 45.35 -33.00
CA ALA A 14 -50.57 45.18 -33.83
C ALA A 14 -49.54 46.27 -33.51
N ALA A 15 -48.45 45.98 -32.94
CA ALA A 15 -47.32 46.89 -32.80
C ALA A 15 -46.27 46.54 -33.89
N LEU A 16 -46.07 47.47 -34.78
CA LEU A 16 -45.05 47.50 -35.83
C LEU A 16 -43.65 47.48 -35.13
N ALA A 17 -42.93 46.41 -35.26
CA ALA A 17 -41.57 46.33 -34.77
C ALA A 17 -40.60 47.00 -35.75
N GLN A 18 -40.06 48.16 -35.35
CA GLN A 18 -38.89 48.74 -36.00
C GLN A 18 -37.66 47.85 -35.88
N VAL A 19 -37.19 47.46 -37.05
CA VAL A 19 -35.88 46.73 -37.13
C VAL A 19 -34.78 47.77 -37.01
N GLN A 20 -34.20 47.89 -35.82
CA GLN A 20 -32.92 48.60 -35.61
C GLN A 20 -31.77 47.73 -36.00
N ALA A 21 -31.02 48.16 -37.02
CA ALA A 21 -29.75 47.50 -37.40
C ALA A 21 -28.70 47.66 -36.28
N LEU A 22 -28.31 46.58 -35.68
CA LEU A 22 -27.22 46.55 -34.73
C LEU A 22 -25.87 46.65 -35.47
N PRO A 23 -24.88 47.37 -34.92
CA PRO A 23 -23.56 47.44 -35.51
C PRO A 23 -22.83 46.08 -35.42
N ILE A 24 -22.24 45.69 -36.53
CA ILE A 24 -21.38 44.50 -36.63
C ILE A 24 -20.16 44.73 -35.77
N VAL A 25 -20.13 44.13 -34.56
CA VAL A 25 -18.91 44.04 -33.74
C VAL A 25 -18.04 42.94 -34.35
N LYS A 26 -16.91 43.34 -34.93
CA LYS A 26 -15.87 42.38 -35.34
C LYS A 26 -15.41 41.63 -34.12
N ALA A 27 -15.81 40.36 -34.01
CA ALA A 27 -15.28 39.45 -33.00
C ALA A 27 -13.80 39.23 -33.31
N VAL A 28 -12.93 39.70 -32.42
CA VAL A 28 -11.54 39.33 -32.41
C VAL A 28 -11.48 37.90 -31.86
N VAL A 29 -11.31 36.94 -32.73
CA VAL A 29 -11.04 35.54 -32.34
C VAL A 29 -9.63 35.52 -31.76
N SER A 30 -9.56 35.62 -30.45
CA SER A 30 -8.32 35.26 -29.73
C SER A 30 -8.12 33.73 -29.86
N THR A 31 -7.25 33.33 -30.73
CA THR A 31 -6.74 31.95 -30.79
C THR A 31 -5.90 31.69 -29.54
N SER A 32 -6.55 31.27 -28.48
CA SER A 32 -5.86 30.67 -27.33
C SER A 32 -5.28 29.36 -27.81
N SER A 33 -3.95 29.31 -28.03
CA SER A 33 -3.24 28.05 -28.24
C SER A 33 -3.56 27.10 -27.09
N PRO A 34 -3.85 25.82 -27.36
CA PRO A 34 -3.98 24.84 -26.31
C PRO A 34 -2.64 24.76 -25.57
N GLN A 35 -2.61 25.23 -24.33
CA GLN A 35 -1.48 25.06 -23.45
C GLN A 35 -1.39 23.56 -23.20
N ALA A 36 -0.35 22.92 -23.76
CA ALA A 36 -0.07 21.51 -23.54
C ALA A 36 0.05 21.28 -22.04
N THR A 37 -0.95 20.60 -21.47
CA THR A 37 -0.94 20.16 -20.08
C THR A 37 0.27 19.23 -19.93
N GLN A 38 1.33 19.70 -19.28
CA GLN A 38 2.45 18.84 -18.91
C GLN A 38 1.87 17.65 -18.12
N PRO A 39 2.22 16.41 -18.45
CA PRO A 39 1.79 15.27 -17.68
C PRO A 39 2.27 15.47 -16.24
N ALA A 40 1.33 15.43 -15.30
CA ALA A 40 1.61 15.55 -13.87
C ALA A 40 2.68 14.49 -13.54
N GLN A 41 3.86 14.94 -13.11
CA GLN A 41 4.92 14.02 -12.68
C GLN A 41 4.38 13.22 -11.50
N ARG A 42 4.37 11.89 -11.67
CA ARG A 42 3.99 10.99 -10.59
C ARG A 42 4.91 11.26 -9.39
N PRO A 43 4.38 11.49 -8.18
CA PRO A 43 5.21 11.73 -7.01
C PRO A 43 6.25 10.62 -6.86
N LYS A 44 7.51 10.98 -6.61
CA LYS A 44 8.56 10.00 -6.34
C LYS A 44 8.18 9.22 -5.06
N PRO A 45 8.26 7.88 -5.06
CA PRO A 45 8.00 7.10 -3.86
C PRO A 45 8.85 7.60 -2.67
N LEU A 46 8.25 7.64 -1.49
CA LEU A 46 8.96 8.01 -0.27
C LEU A 46 10.01 6.94 0.07
N PRO A 47 11.19 7.33 0.58
CA PRO A 47 12.18 6.37 1.06
C PRO A 47 11.64 5.61 2.28
N LEU A 48 12.09 4.37 2.46
CA LEU A 48 11.58 3.47 3.52
C LEU A 48 11.61 4.09 4.93
N PRO A 49 12.65 4.82 5.37
CA PRO A 49 12.60 5.52 6.66
C PRO A 49 11.43 6.50 6.79
N ALA A 50 11.16 7.27 5.75
CA ALA A 50 10.04 8.21 5.75
C ALA A 50 8.68 7.50 5.74
N LEU A 51 8.57 6.33 5.08
CA LEU A 51 7.38 5.50 5.16
C LEU A 51 7.15 4.97 6.57
N VAL A 52 8.20 4.52 7.26
CA VAL A 52 8.13 4.05 8.65
C VAL A 52 7.69 5.17 9.59
N ASP A 53 8.23 6.36 9.43
CA ASP A 53 7.86 7.53 10.24
C ASP A 53 6.41 7.96 9.97
N ALA A 54 5.95 7.89 8.72
CA ALA A 54 4.58 8.21 8.33
C ALA A 54 3.53 7.27 8.93
N GLN A 55 3.90 6.04 9.32
CA GLN A 55 2.98 5.13 10.04
C GLN A 55 2.67 5.59 11.47
N GLY A 56 3.39 6.60 11.97
CA GLY A 56 3.15 7.17 13.30
C GLY A 56 3.50 6.23 14.45
N SER A 57 3.00 6.57 15.65
CA SER A 57 3.37 5.87 16.89
C SER A 57 2.69 4.51 17.07
N ALA A 58 1.54 4.26 16.43
CA ALA A 58 0.79 3.03 16.69
C ALA A 58 -0.20 2.66 15.56
N PRO A 59 0.25 2.11 14.42
CA PRO A 59 -0.69 1.56 13.47
C PRO A 59 -1.54 0.46 14.15
N VAL A 60 -2.85 0.52 13.94
CA VAL A 60 -3.77 -0.53 14.40
C VAL A 60 -3.67 -1.69 13.42
N LEU A 61 -3.28 -2.85 13.91
CA LEU A 61 -3.16 -4.08 13.11
C LEU A 61 -4.32 -5.02 13.44
N ASP A 62 -4.83 -5.68 12.43
CA ASP A 62 -5.68 -6.86 12.59
C ASP A 62 -4.86 -8.07 13.10
N GLU A 63 -5.46 -9.22 13.20
CA GLU A 63 -4.78 -10.43 13.66
C GLU A 63 -3.63 -10.83 12.73
N GLN A 64 -3.83 -10.78 11.43
CA GLN A 64 -2.82 -11.15 10.44
C GLN A 64 -1.62 -10.18 10.49
N GLY A 65 -1.88 -8.89 10.50
CA GLY A 65 -0.84 -7.87 10.64
C GLY A 65 -0.06 -7.99 11.95
N LYS A 66 -0.73 -8.38 13.05
CA LYS A 66 -0.03 -8.66 14.33
C LYS A 66 0.90 -9.86 14.23
N CYS A 67 0.50 -10.95 13.55
CA CYS A 67 1.38 -12.08 13.31
C CYS A 67 2.58 -11.69 12.46
N LEU A 68 2.38 -10.91 11.39
CA LEU A 68 3.43 -10.41 10.53
C LEU A 68 4.43 -9.53 11.31
N ALA A 69 3.92 -8.54 12.06
CA ALA A 69 4.74 -7.69 12.93
C ALA A 69 5.51 -8.49 13.99
N THR A 70 4.91 -9.58 14.51
CA THR A 70 5.58 -10.47 15.47
C THR A 70 6.76 -11.19 14.83
N ALA A 71 6.63 -11.67 13.59
CA ALA A 71 7.74 -12.26 12.85
C ALA A 71 8.87 -11.25 12.66
N VAL A 72 8.58 -10.05 12.18
CA VAL A 72 9.56 -8.96 12.03
C VAL A 72 10.25 -8.66 13.36
N TYR A 73 9.48 -8.54 14.45
CA TYR A 73 10.01 -8.19 15.76
C TYR A 73 11.03 -9.22 16.27
N PHE A 74 10.74 -10.53 16.18
CA PHE A 74 11.61 -11.56 16.75
C PHE A 74 12.74 -11.99 15.81
N GLU A 75 12.55 -11.92 14.49
CA GLU A 75 13.54 -12.37 13.52
C GLU A 75 14.53 -11.29 13.11
N SER A 76 14.11 -10.03 13.10
CA SER A 76 14.91 -8.95 12.52
C SER A 76 15.05 -7.70 13.40
N MET A 77 14.76 -7.81 14.69
CA MET A 77 14.99 -6.71 15.63
C MET A 77 16.49 -6.36 15.65
N GLY A 78 16.82 -5.10 15.34
CA GLY A 78 18.21 -4.63 15.24
C GLY A 78 18.77 -4.63 13.82
N GLU A 79 18.10 -5.25 12.86
CA GLU A 79 18.45 -5.17 11.44
C GLU A 79 18.09 -3.77 10.85
N SER A 80 18.62 -3.50 9.66
CA SER A 80 18.20 -2.35 8.87
C SER A 80 16.69 -2.42 8.56
N LEU A 81 16.08 -1.31 8.20
CA LEU A 81 14.66 -1.30 7.83
C LEU A 81 14.39 -2.18 6.60
N GLU A 82 15.34 -2.24 5.66
CA GLU A 82 15.28 -3.11 4.49
C GLU A 82 15.32 -4.59 4.89
N GLY A 83 16.17 -4.96 5.86
CA GLY A 83 16.23 -6.33 6.38
C GLY A 83 14.94 -6.74 7.10
N GLN A 84 14.35 -5.82 7.85
CA GLN A 84 13.06 -6.02 8.49
C GLN A 84 11.93 -6.17 7.45
N LEU A 85 11.93 -5.36 6.39
CA LEU A 85 10.99 -5.45 5.29
C LEU A 85 11.11 -6.78 4.55
N ALA A 86 12.33 -7.20 4.21
CA ALA A 86 12.60 -8.46 3.54
C ALA A 86 12.05 -9.68 4.33
N VAL A 87 12.19 -9.69 5.66
CA VAL A 87 11.61 -10.73 6.52
C VAL A 87 10.08 -10.73 6.44
N ALA A 88 9.44 -9.56 6.46
CA ALA A 88 7.99 -9.44 6.31
C ALA A 88 7.52 -9.97 4.95
N GLU A 89 8.21 -9.59 3.88
CA GLU A 89 7.88 -10.01 2.51
C GLU A 89 8.03 -11.52 2.32
N VAL A 90 9.04 -12.18 2.91
CA VAL A 90 9.12 -13.65 2.86
C VAL A 90 7.90 -14.31 3.50
N VAL A 91 7.35 -13.77 4.59
CA VAL A 91 6.12 -14.30 5.20
C VAL A 91 4.93 -14.14 4.24
N ILE A 92 4.80 -12.97 3.60
CA ILE A 92 3.75 -12.67 2.62
C ILE A 92 3.90 -13.59 1.41
N ASN A 93 5.09 -13.64 0.80
CA ASN A 93 5.41 -14.46 -0.37
C ASN A 93 5.09 -15.94 -0.12
N ARG A 94 5.42 -16.46 1.07
CA ARG A 94 5.06 -17.84 1.45
C ARG A 94 3.56 -18.03 1.45
N ALA A 95 2.79 -17.12 2.05
CA ALA A 95 1.33 -17.22 2.09
C ALA A 95 0.68 -17.18 0.70
N GLU A 96 1.30 -16.49 -0.25
CA GLU A 96 0.84 -16.33 -1.63
C GLU A 96 1.35 -17.41 -2.59
N SER A 97 2.43 -18.12 -2.24
CA SER A 97 3.11 -19.09 -3.12
C SER A 97 2.33 -20.37 -3.42
N GLY A 98 1.30 -20.67 -2.65
CA GLY A 98 0.60 -21.98 -2.70
C GLY A 98 1.41 -23.14 -2.11
N GLN A 99 2.67 -22.93 -1.70
CA GLN A 99 3.53 -23.97 -1.10
C GLN A 99 3.47 -23.97 0.44
N TYR A 100 2.92 -22.92 1.02
CA TYR A 100 2.78 -22.69 2.45
C TYR A 100 1.31 -22.43 2.81
N PRO A 101 0.96 -22.38 4.11
CA PRO A 101 -0.38 -21.94 4.51
C PRO A 101 -0.74 -20.56 3.93
N SER A 102 -2.00 -20.37 3.52
CA SER A 102 -2.48 -19.18 2.78
C SER A 102 -2.74 -17.95 3.65
N ASN A 103 -2.25 -17.91 4.88
CA ASN A 103 -2.36 -16.73 5.74
C ASN A 103 -1.12 -16.55 6.62
N TRP A 104 -0.81 -15.31 6.97
CA TRP A 104 0.44 -14.96 7.66
C TRP A 104 0.56 -15.60 9.03
N CYS A 105 -0.53 -15.66 9.81
CA CYS A 105 -0.50 -16.30 11.13
C CYS A 105 -0.15 -17.79 11.04
N ALA A 106 -0.71 -18.50 10.06
CA ALA A 106 -0.42 -19.91 9.86
C ALA A 106 1.01 -20.14 9.35
N VAL A 107 1.52 -19.28 8.45
CA VAL A 107 2.94 -19.30 8.03
C VAL A 107 3.85 -19.10 9.23
N VAL A 108 3.61 -18.06 10.06
CA VAL A 108 4.49 -17.76 11.20
C VAL A 108 4.42 -18.84 12.28
N LYS A 109 3.25 -19.44 12.52
CA LYS A 109 3.06 -20.50 13.51
C LYS A 109 3.42 -21.90 13.01
N GLN A 110 3.84 -22.03 11.75
CA GLN A 110 4.22 -23.31 11.18
C GLN A 110 5.37 -23.95 11.97
N LYS A 111 5.24 -25.23 12.29
CA LYS A 111 6.23 -25.95 13.10
C LYS A 111 7.64 -25.86 12.52
N ALA A 112 8.60 -25.50 13.35
CA ALA A 112 10.02 -25.39 13.00
C ALA A 112 10.38 -24.32 11.95
N GLN A 113 9.49 -23.41 11.60
CA GLN A 113 9.80 -22.29 10.70
C GLN A 113 10.49 -21.13 11.45
N PHE A 114 9.97 -20.80 12.62
CA PHE A 114 10.48 -19.68 13.42
C PHE A 114 10.86 -20.15 14.82
N SER A 115 12.09 -19.88 15.23
CA SER A 115 12.67 -20.39 16.49
C SER A 115 11.98 -19.84 17.74
N PHE A 116 11.39 -18.66 17.64
CA PHE A 116 10.66 -18.02 18.74
C PHE A 116 9.28 -18.61 18.98
N VAL A 117 8.69 -19.33 18.00
CA VAL A 117 7.37 -19.96 18.15
C VAL A 117 7.49 -21.27 18.90
N ARG A 118 6.82 -21.37 20.04
CA ARG A 118 6.80 -22.60 20.86
C ARG A 118 5.36 -23.05 21.04
N ASP A 119 5.08 -24.28 20.62
CA ASP A 119 3.74 -24.88 20.70
C ASP A 119 2.64 -23.99 20.09
N GLY A 120 2.94 -23.32 18.96
CA GLY A 120 2.03 -22.41 18.25
C GLY A 120 1.78 -21.09 18.99
N ARG A 121 2.55 -20.79 20.03
CA ARG A 121 2.43 -19.57 20.84
C ARG A 121 3.60 -18.63 20.62
N PHE A 122 3.34 -17.35 20.71
CA PHE A 122 4.34 -16.30 20.68
C PHE A 122 4.84 -15.96 22.08
N PRO A 123 6.12 -15.61 22.23
CA PRO A 123 6.61 -15.03 23.48
C PRO A 123 5.97 -13.65 23.74
N SER A 124 6.15 -13.15 24.96
CA SER A 124 5.74 -11.80 25.30
C SER A 124 6.50 -10.75 24.50
N ILE A 125 5.79 -9.75 24.01
CA ILE A 125 6.35 -8.62 23.25
C ILE A 125 6.40 -7.39 24.15
N ALA A 126 7.51 -6.65 24.13
CA ALA A 126 7.61 -5.36 24.79
C ALA A 126 6.82 -4.32 23.96
N THR A 127 5.50 -4.28 24.13
CA THR A 127 4.58 -3.51 23.28
C THR A 127 4.83 -1.99 23.27
N GLY A 128 5.49 -1.45 24.30
CA GLY A 128 5.90 -0.04 24.37
C GLY A 128 7.27 0.25 23.74
N SER A 129 7.97 -0.77 23.20
CA SER A 129 9.31 -0.58 22.65
C SER A 129 9.30 0.05 21.27
N GLU A 130 10.40 0.76 20.95
CA GLU A 130 10.65 1.30 19.61
C GLU A 130 10.77 0.18 18.56
N ALA A 131 11.34 -0.96 18.92
CA ALA A 131 11.43 -2.13 18.05
C ALA A 131 10.06 -2.65 17.66
N TRP A 132 9.10 -2.71 18.60
CA TRP A 132 7.73 -3.12 18.28
C TRP A 132 7.01 -2.08 17.42
N ARG A 133 7.22 -0.78 17.68
CA ARG A 133 6.68 0.29 16.83
C ARG A 133 7.16 0.14 15.39
N LYS A 134 8.47 -0.07 15.19
CA LYS A 134 9.06 -0.28 13.86
C LYS A 134 8.53 -1.54 13.19
N ALA A 135 8.48 -2.65 13.90
CA ALA A 135 7.95 -3.91 13.38
C ALA A 135 6.49 -3.77 12.90
N LYS A 136 5.65 -3.04 13.62
CA LYS A 136 4.29 -2.73 13.18
C LYS A 136 4.26 -1.87 11.92
N ALA A 137 5.10 -0.83 11.85
CA ALA A 137 5.18 0.03 10.68
C ALA A 137 5.64 -0.76 9.45
N ILE A 138 6.66 -1.59 9.57
CA ILE A 138 7.14 -2.48 8.51
C ILE A 138 6.04 -3.46 8.07
N ALA A 139 5.30 -4.06 8.99
CA ALA A 139 4.19 -4.94 8.64
C ALA A 139 3.10 -4.24 7.82
N VAL A 140 2.77 -2.97 8.15
CA VAL A 140 1.84 -2.17 7.34
C VAL A 140 2.41 -1.86 5.96
N ILE A 141 3.68 -1.48 5.87
CA ILE A 141 4.35 -1.13 4.62
C ILE A 141 4.37 -2.35 3.69
N ALA A 142 4.80 -3.51 4.19
CA ALA A 142 4.83 -4.76 3.44
C ALA A 142 3.42 -5.19 2.99
N ALA A 143 2.44 -5.21 3.91
CA ALA A 143 1.07 -5.62 3.63
C ALA A 143 0.35 -4.76 2.58
N ASN A 144 0.78 -3.52 2.38
CA ASN A 144 0.22 -2.58 1.41
C ASN A 144 1.13 -2.35 0.18
N ASN A 145 2.19 -3.14 0.01
CA ASN A 145 3.15 -3.02 -1.09
C ASN A 145 3.66 -1.57 -1.27
N MET A 146 3.97 -0.89 -0.17
CA MET A 146 4.43 0.50 -0.21
C MET A 146 5.92 0.63 -0.52
N ALA A 147 6.68 -0.44 -0.33
CA ALA A 147 8.09 -0.59 -0.68
C ALA A 147 8.41 -2.08 -0.80
N ASP A 148 9.46 -2.41 -1.55
CA ASP A 148 9.93 -3.76 -1.79
C ASP A 148 11.41 -3.88 -1.39
N ALA A 149 11.78 -5.00 -0.76
CA ALA A 149 13.17 -5.35 -0.43
C ALA A 149 13.61 -6.63 -1.14
N VAL A 150 12.70 -7.59 -1.38
CA VAL A 150 13.01 -8.85 -2.09
C VAL A 150 11.91 -9.18 -3.12
N PRO A 151 12.25 -9.89 -4.21
CA PRO A 151 11.26 -10.37 -5.17
C PRO A 151 10.21 -11.31 -4.56
N SER A 152 9.02 -11.38 -5.16
CA SER A 152 7.89 -12.19 -4.68
C SER A 152 8.12 -13.72 -4.72
N ASP A 153 9.14 -14.18 -5.42
CA ASP A 153 9.55 -15.60 -5.48
C ASP A 153 10.58 -15.99 -4.41
N VAL A 154 10.98 -15.05 -3.55
CA VAL A 154 11.89 -15.30 -2.43
C VAL A 154 11.10 -15.88 -1.26
N LEU A 155 11.37 -17.16 -0.94
CA LEU A 155 10.63 -17.91 0.07
C LEU A 155 11.50 -18.41 1.22
N TRP A 156 12.84 -18.29 1.13
CA TRP A 156 13.78 -18.80 2.13
C TRP A 156 14.80 -17.75 2.52
N TYR A 157 15.18 -17.78 3.78
CA TYR A 157 16.33 -17.03 4.29
C TYR A 157 16.96 -17.75 5.48
N HIS A 158 18.18 -17.41 5.77
CA HIS A 158 18.87 -17.78 7.00
C HIS A 158 19.86 -16.69 7.42
N ALA A 159 20.21 -16.67 8.70
CA ALA A 159 21.27 -15.80 9.19
C ALA A 159 22.64 -16.19 8.59
N ASP A 160 23.47 -15.22 8.24
CA ASP A 160 24.71 -15.41 7.49
C ASP A 160 25.76 -16.27 8.20
N TYR A 161 25.66 -16.42 9.52
CA TYR A 161 26.49 -17.32 10.34
C TYR A 161 25.99 -18.77 10.37
N VAL A 162 24.87 -19.08 9.70
CA VAL A 162 24.30 -20.42 9.59
C VAL A 162 24.53 -20.96 8.17
N SER A 163 24.75 -22.26 8.03
CA SER A 163 24.92 -22.93 6.73
C SER A 163 23.95 -24.11 6.61
N PRO A 164 22.67 -23.84 6.29
CA PRO A 164 21.69 -24.92 6.16
C PRO A 164 21.96 -25.77 4.92
N SER A 165 21.73 -27.07 5.01
CA SER A 165 21.99 -28.02 3.90
C SER A 165 21.17 -27.69 2.65
N TRP A 166 19.99 -27.11 2.82
CA TRP A 166 19.12 -26.70 1.72
C TRP A 166 19.65 -25.47 0.95
N GLY A 167 20.46 -24.60 1.58
CA GLY A 167 20.99 -23.39 0.94
C GLY A 167 21.83 -23.67 -0.30
N LYS A 168 22.47 -24.85 -0.38
CA LYS A 168 23.24 -25.28 -1.57
C LYS A 168 22.38 -25.67 -2.77
N ARG A 169 21.07 -25.90 -2.56
CA ARG A 169 20.12 -26.34 -3.59
C ARG A 169 19.24 -25.20 -4.12
N LEU A 170 19.31 -24.04 -3.48
CA LEU A 170 18.51 -22.87 -3.81
C LEU A 170 19.39 -21.78 -4.44
N SER A 171 18.77 -20.95 -5.26
CA SER A 171 19.42 -19.79 -5.87
C SER A 171 19.49 -18.65 -4.86
N LYS A 172 20.71 -18.25 -4.48
CA LYS A 172 20.91 -17.05 -3.68
C LYS A 172 20.48 -15.82 -4.48
N VAL A 173 19.65 -14.99 -3.87
CA VAL A 173 19.17 -13.73 -4.45
C VAL A 173 20.01 -12.58 -3.93
N GLU A 174 20.01 -12.36 -2.61
CA GLU A 174 20.65 -11.20 -2.00
C GLU A 174 21.03 -11.47 -0.55
N LYS A 175 21.98 -10.67 -0.03
CA LYS A 175 22.25 -10.55 1.40
C LYS A 175 21.84 -9.15 1.85
N ILE A 176 20.92 -9.08 2.82
CA ILE A 176 20.46 -7.84 3.44
C ILE A 176 20.70 -7.96 4.95
N GLY A 177 21.54 -7.09 5.51
CA GLY A 177 21.94 -7.17 6.90
C GLY A 177 22.63 -8.51 7.23
N ALA A 178 22.18 -9.18 8.28
CA ALA A 178 22.68 -10.49 8.68
C ALA A 178 21.92 -11.67 8.03
N HIS A 179 21.04 -11.43 7.08
CA HIS A 179 20.26 -12.48 6.41
C HIS A 179 20.65 -12.67 4.95
N ILE A 180 20.63 -13.93 4.48
CA ILE A 180 20.80 -14.30 3.08
C ILE A 180 19.50 -14.88 2.57
N PHE A 181 18.98 -14.33 1.47
CA PHE A 181 17.68 -14.62 0.88
C PHE A 181 17.82 -15.49 -0.37
N TYR A 182 16.86 -16.41 -0.56
CA TYR A 182 16.90 -17.42 -1.63
C TYR A 182 15.54 -17.65 -2.28
N ARG A 183 15.59 -18.14 -3.52
CA ARG A 183 14.47 -18.73 -4.26
C ARG A 183 14.81 -20.14 -4.75
N ALA A 184 13.76 -20.92 -5.15
CA ALA A 184 13.93 -22.24 -5.76
C ALA A 184 14.55 -22.16 -7.15
#